data_b45aec6bc3464a87255709066242f90a
#
_entry.id   b45aec6bc3464a87255709066242f90a
#
_cell.length_a   1.000
_cell.length_b   1.000
_cell.length_c   1.000
_cell.angle_alpha   90.00
_cell.angle_beta   90.00
_cell.angle_gamma   90.00
#
_symmetry.space_group_name_H-M   'P 1'
#
loop_
_entity.id
_entity.type
_entity.pdbx_description
1 polymer ?
#
loop_
_entity_poly.entity_id
_entity_poly.type
_entity_poly.pdbx_seq_one_letter_code
_entity_poly.pdbx_strand_id
1 'polypeptide(L)'
;MTAGGGGGVGGGAGGSSFSSSSSSSSRCCCCCSDSGRMEASTSQSSSSFSMMMNVMKKKRFSRSSFNENNNRRREENFVVRAASEANNNNNDAFSNVSSSRPIVVIDNYDSFTYNLVQYLGDCGIKNPLVFKNDEKTVEEIRAMNPRGILVSPGPGRPEDSGISLEVCEKLGPEFGVFGVCMGHQCIGQVFGGTITRAPLGLMHGKSSPVFHKTDVDTVLSGLSSPFEAARYHSLVISNDDFPHDALESVAWTEDEVCMAVKHKKYPKIQGVQFHPESIITDNGLLIIKNWVKLINEV
;
A
#
# COMPACT_ATOMS: atom_id res chain seq x y z
N MET A 1 -64.27 -34.12 -13.12
CA MET A 1 -64.42 -35.43 -12.43
C MET A 1 -63.39 -35.43 -11.33
N THR A 2 -63.87 -35.15 -10.17
CA THR A 2 -63.89 -35.89 -8.88
C THR A 2 -62.50 -35.87 -8.20
N ALA A 3 -62.30 -35.04 -7.17
CA ALA A 3 -62.73 -35.20 -5.77
C ALA A 3 -61.81 -36.20 -5.08
N GLY A 4 -61.20 -35.91 -4.01
CA GLY A 4 -61.38 -35.62 -2.63
C GLY A 4 -60.10 -35.93 -1.92
N GLY A 5 -59.71 -35.37 -0.88
CA GLY A 5 -60.33 -35.20 0.40
C GLY A 5 -59.44 -35.76 1.48
N GLY A 6 -59.16 -35.02 2.47
CA GLY A 6 -59.25 -35.14 3.90
C GLY A 6 -57.87 -35.37 4.55
N GLY A 7 -57.39 -34.71 5.58
CA GLY A 7 -58.01 -34.21 6.80
C GLY A 7 -57.30 -34.87 7.99
N GLY A 8 -57.01 -34.11 9.05
CA GLY A 8 -56.62 -34.61 10.37
C GLY A 8 -55.43 -33.83 10.96
N VAL A 9 -55.54 -32.85 11.69
CA VAL A 9 -55.84 -32.36 13.05
C VAL A 9 -55.21 -33.20 14.18
N GLY A 10 -54.49 -32.45 15.03
CA GLY A 10 -53.99 -32.79 16.36
C GLY A 10 -52.62 -32.17 16.62
N GLY A 11 -52.38 -31.21 17.41
CA GLY A 11 -52.94 -30.80 18.71
C GLY A 11 -51.95 -31.28 19.80
N GLY A 12 -51.28 -30.35 20.47
CA GLY A 12 -50.49 -30.69 21.62
C GLY A 12 -49.62 -29.50 22.10
N ALA A 13 -50.21 -28.72 22.98
CA ALA A 13 -49.58 -27.65 23.74
C ALA A 13 -48.83 -28.21 24.96
N GLY A 14 -47.82 -27.48 25.37
CA GLY A 14 -47.15 -27.62 26.67
C GLY A 14 -45.92 -26.75 26.66
N GLY A 15 -45.79 -25.70 27.22
CA GLY A 15 -46.09 -24.87 28.33
C GLY A 15 -45.30 -25.20 29.61
N SER A 16 -44.21 -24.49 29.90
CA SER A 16 -43.64 -24.17 31.22
C SER A 16 -42.34 -23.38 31.02
N SER A 17 -42.21 -22.11 31.23
CA SER A 17 -42.22 -21.19 32.39
C SER A 17 -41.25 -21.57 33.51
N PHE A 18 -40.56 -20.51 33.95
CA PHE A 18 -39.71 -20.31 35.13
C PHE A 18 -38.20 -20.46 34.87
N SER A 19 -37.34 -19.60 35.38
CA SER A 19 -37.44 -18.40 36.20
C SER A 19 -36.09 -17.66 36.23
N SER A 20 -36.17 -16.41 36.43
CA SER A 20 -35.14 -15.42 36.80
C SER A 20 -34.35 -15.73 38.08
N SER A 21 -33.11 -15.39 38.11
CA SER A 21 -32.37 -14.86 39.29
C SER A 21 -31.04 -14.23 38.80
N SER A 22 -30.81 -13.00 38.76
CA SER A 22 -30.52 -11.88 39.68
C SER A 22 -29.41 -12.17 40.67
N SER A 23 -28.51 -11.14 40.71
CA SER A 23 -27.53 -10.74 41.73
C SER A 23 -26.14 -11.40 41.61
N SER A 24 -25.03 -10.68 41.78
CA SER A 24 -24.77 -9.43 42.48
C SER A 24 -23.33 -8.98 42.19
N SER A 25 -23.20 -7.70 42.12
CA SER A 25 -22.03 -6.87 42.31
C SER A 25 -20.99 -7.39 43.35
N SER A 26 -19.74 -7.19 43.01
CA SER A 26 -18.73 -6.89 44.06
C SER A 26 -17.68 -5.94 43.48
N ARG A 27 -17.80 -4.70 43.89
CA ARG A 27 -16.70 -3.72 43.90
C ARG A 27 -15.72 -4.14 44.99
N CYS A 28 -14.44 -4.01 44.74
CA CYS A 28 -13.46 -3.79 45.80
C CYS A 28 -12.47 -2.75 45.31
N CYS A 29 -12.61 -1.59 45.89
CA CYS A 29 -11.58 -0.58 46.07
C CYS A 29 -10.63 -1.09 47.12
N CYS A 30 -9.32 -0.91 46.93
CA CYS A 30 -8.43 -0.52 48.00
C CYS A 30 -7.24 0.23 47.40
N CYS A 31 -7.20 1.49 47.74
CA CYS A 31 -6.02 2.34 47.79
C CYS A 31 -5.05 1.78 48.85
N CYS A 32 -3.76 1.85 48.61
CA CYS A 32 -2.79 2.28 49.62
C CYS A 32 -1.52 2.78 48.90
N SER A 33 -1.24 4.00 49.17
CA SER A 33 -0.01 4.72 49.07
C SER A 33 1.14 4.00 49.81
N ASP A 34 2.34 3.97 49.23
CA ASP A 34 3.52 4.22 50.04
C ASP A 34 4.62 4.89 49.19
N SER A 35 5.09 5.95 49.79
CA SER A 35 6.18 6.82 49.41
C SER A 35 7.51 6.17 49.70
N GLY A 36 8.34 5.99 48.69
CA GLY A 36 9.74 5.58 48.85
C GLY A 36 10.63 6.48 48.00
N ARG A 37 11.07 7.57 48.62
CA ARG A 37 12.13 8.48 48.18
C ARG A 37 13.45 7.70 48.22
N MET A 38 14.14 7.60 47.07
CA MET A 38 15.59 7.30 47.09
C MET A 38 16.31 8.20 46.10
N GLU A 39 17.41 8.69 46.62
CA GLU A 39 18.22 9.82 46.24
C GLU A 39 19.02 9.55 44.94
N ALA A 40 19.36 10.66 44.30
CA ALA A 40 20.30 10.77 43.20
C ALA A 40 21.69 10.20 43.54
N SER A 41 22.24 9.41 42.64
CA SER A 41 23.67 9.29 42.47
C SER A 41 24.03 9.64 41.01
N THR A 42 24.41 10.90 40.87
CA THR A 42 25.20 11.37 39.75
C THR A 42 26.62 10.87 39.91
N SER A 43 27.14 10.09 38.96
CA SER A 43 28.56 10.17 38.59
C SER A 43 28.87 9.36 37.34
N GLN A 44 29.54 10.07 36.40
CA GLN A 44 30.54 9.58 35.46
C GLN A 44 30.10 8.82 34.21
N SER A 45 29.94 9.60 33.11
CA SER A 45 30.46 9.21 31.77
C SER A 45 30.62 10.40 30.83
N SER A 46 31.35 11.43 31.25
CA SER A 46 31.70 12.57 30.37
C SER A 46 33.19 12.56 29.92
N SER A 47 33.85 11.41 29.90
CA SER A 47 35.26 11.32 29.50
C SER A 47 35.56 10.67 28.15
N SER A 48 34.57 10.11 27.46
CA SER A 48 34.83 9.42 26.19
C SER A 48 34.60 10.27 24.93
N PHE A 49 33.91 11.39 25.02
CA PHE A 49 33.64 12.27 23.89
C PHE A 49 34.71 13.33 23.62
N SER A 50 35.53 13.65 24.64
CA SER A 50 36.60 14.66 24.53
C SER A 50 37.89 14.14 23.90
N MET A 51 38.09 12.82 23.86
CA MET A 51 39.32 12.21 23.35
C MET A 51 39.29 11.97 21.81
N MET A 52 38.13 11.97 21.19
CA MET A 52 38.00 11.80 19.74
C MET A 52 38.18 13.10 18.92
N MET A 53 38.02 14.25 19.54
CA MET A 53 38.15 15.55 18.85
C MET A 53 39.60 16.09 18.81
N ASN A 54 40.53 15.51 19.54
CA ASN A 54 41.91 16.00 19.58
C ASN A 54 42.92 15.27 18.68
N VAL A 55 42.50 14.22 17.97
CA VAL A 55 43.38 13.48 17.03
C VAL A 55 43.31 14.05 15.60
N MET A 56 42.41 14.98 15.32
CA MET A 56 42.28 15.58 13.97
C MET A 56 43.00 16.88 13.74
N LYS A 57 43.83 17.39 14.70
CA LYS A 57 44.53 18.67 14.56
C LYS A 57 46.03 18.53 14.56
N LYS A 58 46.65 17.59 13.85
CA LYS A 58 48.09 17.67 13.46
C LYS A 58 48.39 16.70 12.32
N LYS A 59 48.03 17.01 11.09
CA LYS A 59 48.79 16.52 9.92
C LYS A 59 49.18 17.75 9.06
N ARG A 60 50.47 18.04 9.04
CA ARG A 60 51.10 19.00 8.17
C ARG A 60 50.83 18.60 6.72
N PHE A 61 50.26 19.52 5.96
CA PHE A 61 50.08 19.42 4.50
C PHE A 61 51.45 19.43 3.83
N SER A 62 51.83 18.37 3.15
CA SER A 62 52.96 18.35 2.22
C SER A 62 52.44 18.51 0.78
N ARG A 63 53.25 19.23 -0.04
CA ARG A 63 52.90 19.65 -1.40
C ARG A 63 52.66 18.51 -2.43
N SER A 64 52.66 17.25 -2.05
CA SER A 64 52.40 16.11 -2.96
C SER A 64 50.89 15.76 -3.10
N SER A 65 50.01 16.32 -2.28
CA SER A 65 48.57 16.02 -2.28
C SER A 65 47.74 16.81 -3.31
N PHE A 66 48.39 17.75 -4.05
CA PHE A 66 47.65 18.59 -5.01
C PHE A 66 47.33 17.88 -6.34
N ASN A 67 48.05 16.82 -6.65
CA ASN A 67 47.84 16.06 -7.91
C ASN A 67 46.83 14.92 -7.76
N GLU A 68 46.72 14.33 -6.57
CA GLU A 68 45.75 13.26 -6.30
C GLU A 68 44.30 13.77 -6.19
N ASN A 69 44.13 15.00 -5.64
CA ASN A 69 42.79 15.60 -5.54
C ASN A 69 42.20 16.02 -6.91
N ASN A 70 43.09 16.39 -7.87
CA ASN A 70 42.62 16.70 -9.22
C ASN A 70 42.25 15.46 -10.03
N ASN A 71 42.87 14.32 -9.78
CA ASN A 71 42.49 13.05 -10.40
C ASN A 71 41.17 12.50 -9.79
N ARG A 72 41.01 12.56 -8.47
CA ARG A 72 39.74 12.16 -7.84
C ARG A 72 38.56 13.00 -8.31
N ARG A 73 38.70 14.31 -8.40
CA ARG A 73 37.65 15.20 -8.94
C ARG A 73 37.36 14.94 -10.42
N ARG A 74 38.32 14.50 -11.21
CA ARG A 74 38.09 14.08 -12.61
C ARG A 74 37.37 12.75 -12.69
N GLU A 75 37.68 11.79 -11.84
CA GLU A 75 36.98 10.51 -11.77
C GLU A 75 35.55 10.66 -11.22
N GLU A 76 35.36 11.46 -10.18
CA GLU A 76 34.02 11.78 -9.63
C GLU A 76 33.16 12.52 -10.68
N ASN A 77 33.71 13.49 -11.40
CA ASN A 77 33.00 14.17 -12.47
C ASN A 77 32.73 13.27 -13.69
N PHE A 78 33.62 12.30 -13.97
CA PHE A 78 33.39 11.32 -15.04
C PHE A 78 32.26 10.34 -14.66
N VAL A 79 32.23 9.86 -13.41
CA VAL A 79 31.17 8.97 -12.91
C VAL A 79 29.82 9.69 -12.86
N VAL A 80 29.79 10.94 -12.40
CA VAL A 80 28.57 11.77 -12.38
C VAL A 80 28.10 12.07 -13.80
N ARG A 81 29.01 12.30 -14.75
CA ARG A 81 28.66 12.56 -16.15
C ARG A 81 28.21 11.30 -16.88
N ALA A 82 28.86 10.17 -16.63
CA ALA A 82 28.42 8.86 -17.15
C ALA A 82 27.07 8.44 -16.60
N ALA A 83 26.79 8.71 -15.30
CA ALA A 83 25.49 8.48 -14.69
C ALA A 83 24.39 9.41 -15.25
N SER A 84 24.75 10.68 -15.57
CA SER A 84 23.80 11.63 -16.20
C SER A 84 23.55 11.30 -17.67
N GLU A 85 24.55 10.80 -18.40
CA GLU A 85 24.41 10.37 -19.81
C GLU A 85 23.66 9.03 -19.93
N ALA A 86 23.86 8.10 -18.99
CA ALA A 86 23.07 6.87 -18.90
C ALA A 86 21.60 7.11 -18.51
N ASN A 87 21.33 8.14 -17.68
CA ASN A 87 19.97 8.53 -17.33
C ASN A 87 19.25 9.29 -18.46
N ASN A 88 19.97 10.03 -19.31
CA ASN A 88 19.37 10.73 -20.47
C ASN A 88 18.92 9.76 -21.57
N ASN A 89 19.64 8.66 -21.79
CA ASN A 89 19.26 7.69 -22.84
C ASN A 89 18.03 6.83 -22.48
N ASN A 90 17.63 6.77 -21.19
CA ASN A 90 16.42 6.07 -20.76
C ASN A 90 15.19 7.01 -20.65
N ASN A 91 15.38 8.33 -20.70
CA ASN A 91 14.28 9.30 -20.60
C ASN A 91 13.62 9.63 -21.95
N ASP A 92 14.27 9.35 -23.07
CA ASP A 92 13.76 9.73 -24.40
C ASP A 92 12.62 8.84 -24.93
N ALA A 93 12.44 7.64 -24.35
CA ALA A 93 11.32 6.77 -24.73
C ALA A 93 10.00 7.16 -24.05
N PHE A 94 10.04 7.90 -22.93
CA PHE A 94 8.84 8.35 -22.19
C PHE A 94 8.41 9.79 -22.51
N SER A 95 9.25 10.59 -23.16
CA SER A 95 9.04 12.04 -23.30
C SER A 95 8.04 12.45 -24.40
N ASN A 96 7.53 11.53 -25.20
CA ASN A 96 6.66 11.84 -26.35
C ASN A 96 5.18 11.53 -26.18
N VAL A 97 4.70 11.11 -25.00
CA VAL A 97 3.27 10.99 -24.73
C VAL A 97 2.81 12.14 -23.82
N SER A 98 2.82 13.35 -24.36
CA SER A 98 2.04 14.46 -23.80
C SER A 98 0.55 14.20 -24.03
N SER A 99 0.01 13.22 -23.33
CA SER A 99 -1.44 13.09 -23.25
C SER A 99 -1.95 14.25 -22.39
N SER A 100 -2.84 15.07 -22.96
CA SER A 100 -3.50 16.17 -22.23
C SER A 100 -4.36 15.68 -21.04
N ARG A 101 -4.56 14.37 -20.94
CA ARG A 101 -5.39 13.72 -19.91
C ARG A 101 -4.60 13.54 -18.60
N PRO A 102 -5.12 14.00 -17.45
CA PRO A 102 -4.42 13.89 -16.17
C PRO A 102 -4.41 12.45 -15.64
N ILE A 103 -3.45 12.14 -14.76
CA ILE A 103 -3.59 11.05 -13.79
C ILE A 103 -4.24 11.63 -12.55
N VAL A 104 -5.29 10.98 -12.05
CA VAL A 104 -5.97 11.33 -10.81
C VAL A 104 -5.49 10.40 -9.69
N VAL A 105 -5.24 10.97 -8.52
CA VAL A 105 -4.92 10.24 -7.28
C VAL A 105 -6.03 10.50 -6.28
N ILE A 106 -6.69 9.45 -5.81
CA ILE A 106 -7.65 9.51 -4.71
C ILE A 106 -6.89 9.22 -3.41
N ASP A 107 -6.80 10.23 -2.56
CA ASP A 107 -6.10 10.17 -1.28
C ASP A 107 -7.05 9.78 -0.16
N ASN A 108 -6.91 8.58 0.37
CA ASN A 108 -7.68 8.05 1.50
C ASN A 108 -7.15 8.52 2.87
N TYR A 109 -6.63 9.75 2.94
CA TYR A 109 -6.07 10.34 4.16
C TYR A 109 -4.85 9.57 4.69
N ASP A 110 -4.03 9.06 3.78
CA ASP A 110 -2.82 8.31 4.11
C ASP A 110 -1.57 9.20 4.09
N SER A 111 -0.67 8.99 5.06
CA SER A 111 0.57 9.76 5.19
C SER A 111 1.56 9.51 4.06
N PHE A 112 1.46 8.38 3.37
CA PHE A 112 2.39 7.96 2.31
C PHE A 112 1.86 8.24 0.90
N THR A 113 0.64 8.78 0.74
CA THR A 113 0.07 9.11 -0.58
C THR A 113 1.03 9.95 -1.42
N TYR A 114 1.69 10.94 -0.81
CA TYR A 114 2.61 11.82 -1.54
C TYR A 114 3.91 11.14 -1.97
N ASN A 115 4.31 10.01 -1.38
CA ASN A 115 5.41 9.19 -1.91
C ASN A 115 5.01 8.53 -3.23
N LEU A 116 3.75 8.07 -3.36
CA LEU A 116 3.21 7.58 -4.65
C LEU A 116 3.15 8.69 -5.69
N VAL A 117 2.73 9.90 -5.29
CA VAL A 117 2.72 11.09 -6.16
C VAL A 117 4.13 11.43 -6.65
N GLN A 118 5.14 11.33 -5.77
CA GLN A 118 6.53 11.53 -6.16
C GLN A 118 6.99 10.48 -7.16
N TYR A 119 6.67 9.20 -6.96
CA TYR A 119 6.98 8.13 -7.91
C TYR A 119 6.32 8.36 -9.28
N LEU A 120 5.10 8.91 -9.31
CA LEU A 120 4.49 9.35 -10.57
C LEU A 120 5.32 10.46 -11.23
N GLY A 121 5.82 11.42 -10.45
CA GLY A 121 6.74 12.46 -10.92
C GLY A 121 8.02 11.88 -11.52
N ASP A 122 8.64 10.89 -10.84
CA ASP A 122 9.85 10.18 -11.30
C ASP A 122 9.57 9.36 -12.58
N CYS A 123 8.30 8.98 -12.83
CA CYS A 123 7.84 8.38 -14.08
C CYS A 123 7.53 9.41 -15.17
N GLY A 124 7.81 10.69 -14.96
CA GLY A 124 7.59 11.76 -15.94
C GLY A 124 6.17 12.33 -15.96
N ILE A 125 5.32 12.01 -14.98
CA ILE A 125 3.97 12.57 -14.85
C ILE A 125 4.08 13.94 -14.18
N LYS A 126 3.91 15.00 -14.94
CA LYS A 126 4.14 16.37 -14.50
C LYS A 126 2.91 16.76 -13.72
N ASN A 127 2.15 16.82 -13.18
CA ASN A 127 1.03 17.37 -12.41
C ASN A 127 -0.10 16.35 -12.24
N PRO A 128 0.11 15.27 -11.48
CA PRO A 128 -1.01 14.42 -11.09
C PRO A 128 -2.00 15.24 -10.26
N LEU A 129 -3.30 15.06 -10.47
CA LEU A 129 -4.36 15.69 -9.69
C LEU A 129 -4.64 14.85 -8.46
N VAL A 130 -4.42 15.40 -7.28
CA VAL A 130 -4.65 14.70 -6.01
C VAL A 130 -5.89 15.27 -5.35
N PHE A 131 -6.86 14.41 -5.03
CA PHE A 131 -8.09 14.77 -4.31
C PHE A 131 -8.26 13.84 -3.12
N LYS A 132 -8.74 14.38 -2.00
CA LYS A 132 -9.20 13.55 -0.89
C LYS A 132 -10.42 12.74 -1.33
N ASN A 133 -10.63 11.60 -0.69
CA ASN A 133 -11.68 10.65 -1.05
C ASN A 133 -13.12 11.17 -0.82
N ASP A 134 -13.25 12.35 -0.25
CA ASP A 134 -14.52 13.07 0.02
C ASP A 134 -14.57 14.47 -0.63
N GLU A 135 -13.56 14.82 -1.43
CA GLU A 135 -13.44 16.17 -2.03
C GLU A 135 -14.18 16.30 -3.37
N LYS A 136 -14.30 15.20 -4.10
CA LYS A 136 -14.90 15.15 -5.44
C LYS A 136 -15.93 14.05 -5.56
N THR A 137 -16.91 14.22 -6.44
CA THR A 137 -17.81 13.15 -6.86
C THR A 137 -17.17 12.30 -7.97
N VAL A 138 -17.70 11.10 -8.17
CA VAL A 138 -17.27 10.21 -9.27
C VAL A 138 -17.51 10.86 -10.64
N GLU A 139 -18.61 11.59 -10.79
CA GLU A 139 -18.96 12.31 -12.02
C GLU A 139 -18.00 13.47 -12.31
N GLU A 140 -17.55 14.21 -11.28
CA GLU A 140 -16.51 15.23 -11.44
C GLU A 140 -15.18 14.63 -11.88
N ILE A 141 -14.78 13.48 -11.29
CA ILE A 141 -13.58 12.76 -11.72
C ILE A 141 -13.72 12.27 -13.17
N ARG A 142 -14.89 11.70 -13.54
CA ARG A 142 -15.16 11.27 -14.91
C ARG A 142 -15.06 12.43 -15.91
N ALA A 143 -15.60 13.60 -15.55
CA ALA A 143 -15.57 14.80 -16.40
C ALA A 143 -14.14 15.30 -16.65
N MET A 144 -13.18 15.03 -15.79
CA MET A 144 -11.75 15.32 -16.00
C MET A 144 -11.12 14.42 -17.06
N ASN A 145 -11.82 13.36 -17.49
CA ASN A 145 -11.35 12.38 -18.49
C ASN A 145 -9.94 11.86 -18.16
N PRO A 146 -9.71 11.28 -16.97
CA PRO A 146 -8.38 10.87 -16.56
C PRO A 146 -7.82 9.80 -17.49
N ARG A 147 -6.50 9.73 -17.57
CA ARG A 147 -5.76 8.68 -18.28
C ARG A 147 -5.71 7.39 -17.47
N GLY A 148 -5.70 7.51 -16.15
CA GLY A 148 -5.73 6.46 -15.17
C GLY A 148 -5.96 7.04 -13.78
N ILE A 149 -6.41 6.22 -12.85
CA ILE A 149 -6.73 6.62 -11.48
C ILE A 149 -5.92 5.76 -10.51
N LEU A 150 -5.21 6.39 -9.58
CA LEU A 150 -4.53 5.72 -8.48
C LEU A 150 -5.35 5.91 -7.22
N VAL A 151 -5.71 4.82 -6.55
CA VAL A 151 -6.39 4.82 -5.25
C VAL A 151 -5.39 4.47 -4.17
N SER A 152 -5.12 5.42 -3.27
CA SER A 152 -4.07 5.34 -2.26
C SER A 152 -4.37 4.34 -1.15
N PRO A 153 -3.37 4.01 -0.31
CA PRO A 153 -3.60 3.46 1.00
C PRO A 153 -4.54 4.34 1.83
N GLY A 154 -5.03 3.80 2.94
CA GLY A 154 -5.85 4.56 3.89
C GLY A 154 -6.17 3.75 5.15
N PRO A 155 -6.62 4.41 6.23
CA PRO A 155 -7.07 3.77 7.44
C PRO A 155 -8.48 3.22 7.29
N GLY A 156 -8.85 2.24 8.13
CA GLY A 156 -10.21 1.70 8.22
C GLY A 156 -10.49 0.58 7.23
N ARG A 157 -11.72 0.51 6.79
CA ARG A 157 -12.24 -0.48 5.83
C ARG A 157 -12.55 0.19 4.49
N PRO A 158 -12.69 -0.58 3.41
CA PRO A 158 -13.11 -0.01 2.12
C PRO A 158 -14.39 0.83 2.19
N GLU A 159 -15.34 0.45 3.04
CA GLU A 159 -16.58 1.21 3.23
C GLU A 159 -16.36 2.61 3.81
N ASP A 160 -15.22 2.82 4.49
CA ASP A 160 -14.83 4.11 5.07
C ASP A 160 -14.04 4.98 4.08
N SER A 161 -13.78 4.49 2.85
CA SER A 161 -12.90 5.13 1.87
C SER A 161 -13.58 6.15 0.95
N GLY A 162 -14.72 6.73 1.38
CA GLY A 162 -15.44 7.75 0.59
C GLY A 162 -15.78 7.25 -0.82
N ILE A 163 -15.36 7.96 -1.86
CA ILE A 163 -15.68 7.61 -3.25
C ILE A 163 -14.82 6.45 -3.80
N SER A 164 -13.84 5.92 -3.07
CA SER A 164 -12.85 4.96 -3.61
C SER A 164 -13.49 3.68 -4.14
N LEU A 165 -14.50 3.12 -3.44
CA LEU A 165 -15.26 1.96 -3.91
C LEU A 165 -15.93 2.26 -5.24
N GLU A 166 -16.67 3.35 -5.29
CA GLU A 166 -17.44 3.76 -6.47
C GLU A 166 -16.52 4.11 -7.67
N VAL A 167 -15.35 4.70 -7.42
CA VAL A 167 -14.30 4.94 -8.42
C VAL A 167 -13.80 3.62 -9.00
N CYS A 168 -13.48 2.62 -8.16
CA CYS A 168 -13.04 1.31 -8.63
C CYS A 168 -14.09 0.62 -9.49
N GLU A 169 -15.37 0.67 -9.08
CA GLU A 169 -16.49 0.04 -9.76
C GLU A 169 -16.83 0.73 -11.09
N LYS A 170 -17.04 2.05 -11.05
CA LYS A 170 -17.62 2.80 -12.19
C LYS A 170 -16.56 3.33 -13.14
N LEU A 171 -15.41 3.80 -12.63
CA LEU A 171 -14.38 4.42 -13.44
C LEU A 171 -13.24 3.47 -13.81
N GLY A 172 -13.05 2.39 -13.03
CA GLY A 172 -12.04 1.38 -13.33
C GLY A 172 -12.16 0.80 -14.75
N PRO A 173 -13.35 0.34 -15.19
CA PRO A 173 -13.56 -0.16 -16.54
C PRO A 173 -13.30 0.85 -17.65
N GLU A 174 -13.50 2.17 -17.38
CA GLU A 174 -13.37 3.23 -18.36
C GLU A 174 -11.91 3.71 -18.52
N PHE A 175 -11.21 3.89 -17.38
CA PHE A 175 -9.91 4.58 -17.35
C PHE A 175 -8.76 3.72 -16.83
N GLY A 176 -9.07 2.61 -16.19
CA GLY A 176 -8.10 1.82 -15.42
C GLY A 176 -7.84 2.41 -14.02
N VAL A 177 -7.66 1.51 -13.06
CA VAL A 177 -7.39 1.84 -11.66
C VAL A 177 -6.22 1.04 -11.15
N PHE A 178 -5.31 1.71 -10.45
CA PHE A 178 -4.29 1.08 -9.63
C PHE A 178 -4.57 1.32 -8.15
N GLY A 179 -4.89 0.26 -7.44
CA GLY A 179 -5.18 0.31 -6.01
C GLY A 179 -3.99 -0.10 -5.16
N VAL A 180 -3.63 0.70 -4.16
CA VAL A 180 -2.58 0.38 -3.20
C VAL A 180 -3.20 0.18 -1.82
N CYS A 181 -2.93 -0.96 -1.18
CA CYS A 181 -3.40 -1.35 0.15
C CYS A 181 -4.94 -1.21 0.29
N MET A 182 -5.46 -0.10 0.82
CA MET A 182 -6.90 0.20 0.85
C MET A 182 -7.51 0.16 -0.57
N GLY A 183 -6.85 0.74 -1.56
CA GLY A 183 -7.31 0.71 -2.95
C GLY A 183 -7.38 -0.70 -3.54
N HIS A 184 -6.44 -1.58 -3.18
CA HIS A 184 -6.48 -3.00 -3.55
C HIS A 184 -7.69 -3.72 -2.91
N GLN A 185 -7.97 -3.42 -1.64
CA GLN A 185 -9.14 -3.97 -0.95
C GLN A 185 -10.44 -3.45 -1.56
N CYS A 186 -10.50 -2.18 -1.96
CA CYS A 186 -11.64 -1.63 -2.71
C CYS A 186 -11.88 -2.40 -4.02
N ILE A 187 -10.82 -2.67 -4.80
CA ILE A 187 -10.93 -3.51 -6.00
C ILE A 187 -11.46 -4.91 -5.64
N GLY A 188 -10.89 -5.55 -4.62
CA GLY A 188 -11.36 -6.87 -4.17
C GLY A 188 -12.85 -6.89 -3.86
N GLN A 189 -13.32 -5.91 -3.11
CA GLN A 189 -14.70 -5.83 -2.62
C GLN A 189 -15.70 -5.53 -3.74
N VAL A 190 -15.44 -4.53 -4.59
CA VAL A 190 -16.41 -4.15 -5.66
C VAL A 190 -16.58 -5.24 -6.72
N PHE A 191 -15.59 -6.11 -6.88
CA PHE A 191 -15.68 -7.23 -7.80
C PHE A 191 -16.11 -8.55 -7.14
N GLY A 192 -16.66 -8.48 -5.91
CA GLY A 192 -17.36 -9.57 -5.25
C GLY A 192 -16.58 -10.31 -4.17
N GLY A 193 -15.37 -9.86 -3.83
CA GLY A 193 -14.60 -10.44 -2.73
C GLY A 193 -15.00 -9.89 -1.36
N THR A 194 -14.70 -10.65 -0.32
CA THR A 194 -14.89 -10.26 1.08
C THR A 194 -13.59 -9.77 1.69
N ILE A 195 -13.66 -8.67 2.46
CA ILE A 195 -12.48 -8.13 3.19
C ILE A 195 -12.50 -8.62 4.63
N THR A 196 -11.47 -9.37 5.00
CA THR A 196 -11.33 -10.02 6.30
C THR A 196 -10.07 -9.58 7.03
N ARG A 197 -9.94 -9.97 8.31
CA ARG A 197 -8.68 -9.78 9.03
C ARG A 197 -7.61 -10.70 8.48
N ALA A 198 -6.39 -10.18 8.35
CA ALA A 198 -5.24 -10.97 7.93
C ALA A 198 -5.00 -12.15 8.91
N PRO A 199 -4.68 -13.37 8.42
CA PRO A 199 -4.50 -14.55 9.26
C PRO A 199 -3.44 -14.37 10.35
N LEU A 200 -2.34 -13.70 10.05
CA LEU A 200 -1.25 -13.40 11.00
C LEU A 200 -1.49 -12.12 11.83
N GLY A 201 -2.71 -11.55 11.76
CA GLY A 201 -3.07 -10.33 12.48
C GLY A 201 -2.45 -9.06 11.88
N LEU A 202 -2.16 -8.07 12.74
CA LEU A 202 -1.63 -6.78 12.32
C LEU A 202 -0.20 -6.89 11.79
N MET A 203 -0.02 -6.56 10.52
CA MET A 203 1.28 -6.36 9.91
C MET A 203 1.58 -4.86 9.90
N HIS A 204 2.58 -4.42 10.63
CA HIS A 204 2.93 -3.00 10.73
C HIS A 204 4.44 -2.81 10.56
N GLY A 205 4.85 -2.25 9.42
CA GLY A 205 6.25 -1.97 9.12
C GLY A 205 7.13 -3.21 9.00
N LYS A 206 6.56 -4.36 8.65
CA LYS A 206 7.28 -5.61 8.41
C LYS A 206 7.48 -5.82 6.92
N SER A 207 8.63 -6.36 6.53
CA SER A 207 8.80 -6.93 5.20
C SER A 207 8.32 -8.38 5.17
N SER A 208 7.93 -8.83 4.00
CA SER A 208 7.65 -10.23 3.72
C SER A 208 8.05 -10.55 2.29
N PRO A 209 8.58 -11.75 2.02
CA PRO A 209 8.76 -12.21 0.66
C PRO A 209 7.40 -12.37 -0.01
N VAL A 210 7.26 -11.79 -1.20
CA VAL A 210 6.07 -11.87 -2.03
C VAL A 210 6.42 -12.64 -3.30
N PHE A 211 5.72 -13.74 -3.52
CA PHE A 211 5.79 -14.53 -4.74
C PHE A 211 4.80 -13.98 -5.75
N HIS A 212 5.13 -14.01 -7.03
CA HIS A 212 4.22 -13.58 -8.09
C HIS A 212 4.37 -14.40 -9.36
N LYS A 213 3.34 -14.36 -10.20
CA LYS A 213 3.35 -14.95 -11.54
C LYS A 213 4.29 -14.15 -12.44
N THR A 214 5.28 -14.81 -13.02
CA THR A 214 6.27 -14.17 -13.90
C THR A 214 5.90 -14.26 -15.39
N ASP A 215 4.93 -15.09 -15.72
CA ASP A 215 4.41 -15.34 -17.07
C ASP A 215 3.17 -14.51 -17.42
N VAL A 216 2.71 -13.67 -16.50
CA VAL A 216 1.55 -12.77 -16.67
C VAL A 216 2.02 -11.33 -16.69
N ASP A 217 1.64 -10.59 -17.73
CA ASP A 217 1.94 -9.15 -17.81
C ASP A 217 1.10 -8.36 -16.78
N THR A 218 1.78 -7.83 -15.78
CA THR A 218 1.19 -7.11 -14.65
C THR A 218 2.08 -5.93 -14.25
N VAL A 219 1.62 -5.16 -13.27
CA VAL A 219 2.46 -4.12 -12.64
C VAL A 219 3.73 -4.69 -11.98
N LEU A 220 3.80 -6.02 -11.75
CA LEU A 220 4.95 -6.70 -11.15
C LEU A 220 5.96 -7.21 -12.19
N SER A 221 5.70 -7.00 -13.48
CA SER A 221 6.58 -7.47 -14.56
C SER A 221 8.00 -6.94 -14.40
N GLY A 222 8.99 -7.84 -14.46
CA GLY A 222 10.41 -7.52 -14.31
C GLY A 222 10.93 -7.49 -12.87
N LEU A 223 10.08 -7.73 -11.87
CA LEU A 223 10.55 -8.00 -10.51
C LEU A 223 11.04 -9.44 -10.37
N SER A 224 11.93 -9.69 -9.39
CA SER A 224 12.26 -11.06 -8.97
C SER A 224 11.06 -11.70 -8.27
N SER A 225 10.96 -13.03 -8.30
CA SER A 225 9.98 -13.77 -7.50
C SER A 225 10.71 -14.83 -6.68
N PRO A 226 10.73 -14.71 -5.33
CA PRO A 226 10.11 -13.64 -4.53
C PRO A 226 10.88 -12.31 -4.57
N PHE A 227 10.22 -11.24 -4.10
CA PHE A 227 10.80 -9.93 -3.75
C PHE A 227 10.31 -9.50 -2.37
N GLU A 228 11.07 -8.63 -1.68
CA GLU A 228 10.68 -8.10 -0.38
C GLU A 228 9.68 -6.96 -0.52
N ALA A 229 8.57 -7.02 0.22
CA ALA A 229 7.54 -5.99 0.20
C ALA A 229 7.13 -5.54 1.62
N ALA A 230 6.99 -4.23 1.79
CA ALA A 230 6.54 -3.63 3.04
C ALA A 230 5.03 -3.84 3.25
N ARG A 231 4.65 -4.30 4.44
CA ARG A 231 3.26 -4.56 4.83
C ARG A 231 2.86 -3.68 6.01
N TYR A 232 1.72 -2.97 5.88
CA TYR A 232 1.15 -2.07 6.90
C TYR A 232 -0.37 -2.30 7.04
N HIS A 233 -0.84 -3.52 6.94
CA HIS A 233 -2.26 -3.83 6.90
C HIS A 233 -2.68 -4.85 7.96
N SER A 234 -3.93 -4.77 8.37
CA SER A 234 -4.62 -5.76 9.21
C SER A 234 -5.78 -6.44 8.48
N LEU A 235 -6.14 -5.92 7.30
CA LEU A 235 -7.21 -6.43 6.44
C LEU A 235 -6.63 -6.93 5.12
N VAL A 236 -7.30 -7.91 4.53
CA VAL A 236 -6.93 -8.55 3.26
C VAL A 236 -8.17 -9.00 2.51
N ILE A 237 -8.05 -9.23 1.20
CA ILE A 237 -9.07 -9.97 0.46
C ILE A 237 -9.08 -11.42 0.97
N SER A 238 -10.24 -11.93 1.34
CA SER A 238 -10.42 -13.33 1.79
C SER A 238 -10.06 -14.29 0.66
N ASN A 239 -9.34 -15.36 1.00
CA ASN A 239 -9.11 -16.45 0.07
C ASN A 239 -10.36 -17.33 -0.11
N ASP A 240 -11.18 -17.48 0.96
CA ASP A 240 -12.38 -18.32 0.93
C ASP A 240 -13.43 -17.77 -0.05
N ASP A 241 -13.58 -16.45 -0.10
CA ASP A 241 -14.53 -15.75 -0.96
C ASP A 241 -13.81 -14.90 -2.01
N PHE A 242 -12.67 -15.37 -2.52
CA PHE A 242 -11.94 -14.64 -3.57
C PHE A 242 -12.76 -14.63 -4.86
N PRO A 243 -12.95 -13.48 -5.52
CA PRO A 243 -13.82 -13.32 -6.69
C PRO A 243 -13.15 -13.82 -7.96
N HIS A 244 -12.91 -15.12 -8.08
CA HIS A 244 -12.20 -15.77 -9.18
C HIS A 244 -12.81 -15.52 -10.56
N ASP A 245 -14.11 -15.20 -10.66
CA ASP A 245 -14.74 -14.90 -11.95
C ASP A 245 -14.26 -13.56 -12.53
N ALA A 246 -14.03 -12.58 -11.67
CA ALA A 246 -13.63 -11.22 -12.08
C ALA A 246 -12.13 -10.97 -11.96
N LEU A 247 -11.52 -11.46 -10.88
CA LEU A 247 -10.14 -11.16 -10.53
C LEU A 247 -9.25 -12.40 -10.64
N GLU A 248 -7.98 -12.14 -10.87
CA GLU A 248 -6.90 -13.11 -10.77
C GLU A 248 -5.94 -12.66 -9.66
N SER A 249 -5.65 -13.55 -8.70
CA SER A 249 -4.55 -13.35 -7.76
C SER A 249 -3.24 -13.61 -8.50
N VAL A 250 -2.42 -12.58 -8.63
CA VAL A 250 -1.15 -12.62 -9.37
C VAL A 250 0.08 -12.58 -8.47
N ALA A 251 -0.12 -12.31 -7.16
CA ALA A 251 0.94 -12.39 -6.16
C ALA A 251 0.38 -12.79 -4.79
N TRP A 252 1.23 -13.46 -3.99
CA TRP A 252 0.88 -14.00 -2.69
C TRP A 252 2.11 -14.09 -1.77
N THR A 253 1.88 -14.21 -0.47
CA THR A 253 2.90 -14.52 0.54
C THR A 253 2.96 -16.02 0.81
N GLU A 254 3.95 -16.48 1.56
CA GLU A 254 4.09 -17.89 1.96
C GLU A 254 2.85 -18.41 2.74
N ASP A 255 2.20 -17.54 3.50
CA ASP A 255 0.93 -17.79 4.19
C ASP A 255 -0.32 -17.59 3.29
N GLU A 256 -0.12 -17.62 1.98
CA GLU A 256 -1.16 -17.58 0.93
C GLU A 256 -2.03 -16.32 0.91
N VAL A 257 -1.63 -15.24 1.60
CA VAL A 257 -2.35 -13.96 1.53
C VAL A 257 -2.22 -13.38 0.13
N CYS A 258 -3.34 -13.03 -0.50
CA CYS A 258 -3.36 -12.34 -1.78
C CYS A 258 -2.69 -10.97 -1.68
N MET A 259 -1.59 -10.78 -2.41
CA MET A 259 -0.76 -9.58 -2.38
C MET A 259 -0.88 -8.73 -3.63
N ALA A 260 -1.41 -9.26 -4.72
CA ALA A 260 -1.77 -8.48 -5.90
C ALA A 260 -2.88 -9.13 -6.69
N VAL A 261 -3.73 -8.28 -7.27
CA VAL A 261 -4.82 -8.69 -8.17
C VAL A 261 -4.72 -8.00 -9.52
N LYS A 262 -5.20 -8.70 -10.55
CA LYS A 262 -5.45 -8.18 -11.90
C LYS A 262 -6.87 -8.54 -12.29
N HIS A 263 -7.62 -7.58 -12.86
CA HIS A 263 -8.96 -7.86 -13.37
C HIS A 263 -8.88 -8.58 -14.72
N LYS A 264 -9.59 -9.68 -14.85
CA LYS A 264 -9.52 -10.56 -16.04
C LYS A 264 -10.02 -9.88 -17.31
N LYS A 265 -11.12 -9.13 -17.21
CA LYS A 265 -11.73 -8.43 -18.36
C LYS A 265 -11.13 -7.04 -18.60
N TYR A 266 -10.72 -6.34 -17.55
CA TYR A 266 -10.21 -4.97 -17.60
C TYR A 266 -8.76 -4.94 -17.11
N PRO A 267 -7.76 -5.28 -17.93
CA PRO A 267 -6.38 -5.50 -17.49
C PRO A 267 -5.72 -4.26 -16.89
N LYS A 268 -6.26 -3.05 -17.14
CA LYS A 268 -5.82 -1.79 -16.53
C LYS A 268 -6.30 -1.60 -15.09
N ILE A 269 -7.17 -2.50 -14.57
CA ILE A 269 -7.51 -2.57 -13.16
C ILE A 269 -6.59 -3.58 -12.50
N GLN A 270 -5.68 -3.07 -11.67
CA GLN A 270 -4.74 -3.87 -10.88
C GLN A 270 -4.58 -3.28 -9.48
N GLY A 271 -4.20 -4.09 -8.52
CA GLY A 271 -3.98 -3.63 -7.17
C GLY A 271 -2.92 -4.44 -6.44
N VAL A 272 -2.25 -3.80 -5.48
CA VAL A 272 -1.25 -4.43 -4.61
C VAL A 272 -1.61 -4.17 -3.15
N GLN A 273 -1.51 -5.21 -2.30
CA GLN A 273 -1.82 -5.12 -0.87
C GLN A 273 -0.66 -4.49 -0.07
N PHE A 274 0.54 -4.58 -0.57
CA PHE A 274 1.74 -4.00 0.02
C PHE A 274 1.94 -2.54 -0.43
N HIS A 275 2.98 -1.89 0.09
CA HIS A 275 3.29 -0.48 -0.15
C HIS A 275 4.49 -0.32 -1.08
N PRO A 276 4.28 -0.12 -2.39
CA PRO A 276 5.39 0.08 -3.34
C PRO A 276 6.19 1.36 -3.06
N GLU A 277 5.57 2.37 -2.43
CA GLU A 277 6.19 3.64 -2.08
C GLU A 277 7.12 3.56 -0.86
N SER A 278 7.13 2.43 -0.16
CA SER A 278 8.00 2.21 0.99
C SER A 278 9.42 1.88 0.55
N ILE A 279 10.41 2.46 1.22
CA ILE A 279 11.84 2.17 1.00
C ILE A 279 12.18 0.68 1.24
N ILE A 280 11.35 -0.04 1.98
CA ILE A 280 11.52 -1.47 2.29
C ILE A 280 11.12 -2.33 1.08
N THR A 281 10.26 -1.83 0.20
CA THR A 281 9.78 -2.60 -0.95
C THR A 281 10.80 -2.58 -2.08
N ASP A 282 11.24 -3.77 -2.50
CA ASP A 282 12.16 -3.92 -3.61
C ASP A 282 11.55 -3.39 -4.92
N ASN A 283 12.31 -2.52 -5.58
CA ASN A 283 11.94 -1.98 -6.90
C ASN A 283 10.51 -1.37 -6.97
N GLY A 284 10.01 -0.76 -5.89
CA GLY A 284 8.67 -0.19 -5.86
C GLY A 284 8.39 0.84 -6.95
N LEU A 285 9.39 1.62 -7.35
CA LEU A 285 9.28 2.55 -8.49
C LEU A 285 9.01 1.82 -9.82
N LEU A 286 9.54 0.61 -10.02
CA LEU A 286 9.28 -0.18 -11.23
C LEU A 286 7.80 -0.56 -11.34
N ILE A 287 7.14 -0.84 -10.21
CA ILE A 287 5.70 -1.15 -10.17
C ILE A 287 4.89 0.04 -10.70
N ILE A 288 5.21 1.25 -10.24
CA ILE A 288 4.54 2.48 -10.72
C ILE A 288 4.84 2.74 -12.20
N LYS A 289 6.09 2.51 -12.65
CA LYS A 289 6.47 2.61 -14.08
C LYS A 289 5.65 1.66 -14.95
N ASN A 290 5.49 0.40 -14.52
CA ASN A 290 4.71 -0.60 -15.23
C ASN A 290 3.24 -0.18 -15.33
N TRP A 291 2.65 0.35 -14.24
CA TRP A 291 1.29 0.86 -14.28
C TRP A 291 1.15 2.06 -15.22
N VAL A 292 2.08 3.04 -15.15
CA VAL A 292 2.09 4.19 -16.06
C VAL A 292 2.21 3.75 -17.52
N LYS A 293 3.03 2.73 -17.81
CA LYS A 293 3.12 2.14 -19.15
C LYS A 293 1.78 1.53 -19.57
N LEU A 294 1.17 0.72 -18.71
CA LEU A 294 -0.09 0.02 -18.97
C LEU A 294 -1.25 0.98 -19.33
N ILE A 295 -1.38 2.11 -18.62
CA ILE A 295 -2.43 3.10 -18.91
C ILE A 295 -2.15 3.93 -20.17
N ASN A 296 -0.91 3.96 -20.68
CA ASN A 296 -0.52 4.64 -21.92
C ASN A 296 -0.66 3.75 -23.17
N GLU A 297 -0.78 2.44 -22.99
CA GLU A 297 -1.04 1.52 -24.09
C GLU A 297 -2.49 1.69 -24.56
N VAL A 298 -2.68 2.00 -25.85
CA VAL A 298 -3.98 2.23 -26.53
C VAL A 298 -4.60 0.91 -26.94
#